data_138a9cc1a75168172089ed3d423483c2
#
_entry.id   138a9cc1a75168172089ed3d423483c2
#
_cell.length_a   1.000
_cell.length_b   1.000
_cell.length_c   1.000
_cell.angle_alpha   90.00
_cell.angle_beta   90.00
_cell.angle_gamma   90.00
#
_symmetry.space_group_name_H-M   'P 1'
#
loop_
_entity.id
_entity.type
_entity.pdbx_description
1 polymer ?
#
loop_
_entity_poly.entity_id
_entity_poly.type
_entity_poly.pdbx_seq_one_letter_code
_entity_poly.pdbx_strand_id
1 'polypeptide(L)'
;MMKNKGKRLVVLLIAACMILSMFSGMTVSAATDAEIYATTNTIKKVDEKYYYVDASGKTDKKTGWKKVAGKYTYYVGSKGNVTVKITKGKYYKWSDGQFKKQPVKKNSTKAIKGKAFYVNKNGNIEKKTGWKKVAGKYAYYVNSNGAVSHKITKGKYYKWSNGQFKKQSLEKYNGKIITIGKKAFYVSENKIVRKTGWNRVSDPESFSITSPRGYYVGTKGSVLYKETAKGTYEITSVGKVSDKLMKNGWNGSVFVKNGKVQIKTTVTVGGYINVFDEDGKRVTLKNSGNNIVRSDTNEPVTTKGAYKVGSGSNKTTYYVTNNGNIKKNGTVTVNGVKYTVDASGKCTKVTKNGSGNSDGSGTNGNQEQQSHVCKWKLVMNSSLSPVKTNYKEHAAVTKTVNKKIRDAYDETVYSEHEWFCCNGCSKDGLKDQDCSYETYEELEEHQAATAIYDENGKLKYKHGGWHTATVIVDTIHHDAVYADVKEVVEKEWSEWDQTYKCTVCGDIMTEHVVNKNGELIYTPNKSGVLVDINGNEQDKVTAGVSYK
;
A
#
# COMPACT_ATOMS: atom_id res chain seq x y z
N MET A 1 46.56 20.69 10.84
CA MET A 1 45.43 21.43 11.46
C MET A 1 44.62 20.53 12.36
N MET A 2 45.22 19.99 13.41
CA MET A 2 44.62 19.04 14.36
C MET A 2 45.19 19.31 15.76
N LYS A 3 44.76 20.36 16.44
CA LYS A 3 45.20 20.66 17.83
C LYS A 3 44.20 21.46 18.68
N ASN A 4 42.89 21.37 18.45
CA ASN A 4 41.93 22.12 19.29
C ASN A 4 40.69 21.36 19.78
N LYS A 5 40.58 20.04 19.58
CA LYS A 5 39.43 19.26 20.10
C LYS A 5 39.65 18.63 21.49
N GLY A 6 40.90 18.50 21.93
CA GLY A 6 41.24 17.92 23.24
C GLY A 6 41.01 18.85 24.44
N LYS A 7 41.16 20.15 24.26
CA LYS A 7 41.07 21.12 25.39
C LYS A 7 39.63 21.40 25.85
N ARG A 8 38.59 21.23 24.97
CA ARG A 8 37.18 21.43 25.37
C ARG A 8 36.60 20.25 26.13
N LEU A 9 37.11 19.04 25.91
CA LEU A 9 36.64 17.84 26.62
C LEU A 9 37.17 17.79 28.06
N VAL A 10 38.40 18.25 28.29
CA VAL A 10 39.02 18.29 29.63
C VAL A 10 38.35 19.33 30.52
N VAL A 11 37.97 20.51 29.98
CA VAL A 11 37.27 21.55 30.74
C VAL A 11 35.85 21.10 31.15
N LEU A 12 35.16 20.34 30.32
CA LEU A 12 33.84 19.79 30.64
C LEU A 12 33.90 18.65 31.69
N LEU A 13 34.98 17.85 31.69
CA LEU A 13 35.18 16.81 32.72
C LEU A 13 35.59 17.41 34.08
N ILE A 14 36.39 18.49 34.09
CA ILE A 14 36.78 19.19 35.34
C ILE A 14 35.58 19.93 35.94
N ALA A 15 34.69 20.51 35.13
CA ALA A 15 33.47 21.13 35.62
C ALA A 15 32.48 20.07 36.18
N ALA A 16 32.40 18.86 35.61
CA ALA A 16 31.59 17.77 36.13
C ALA A 16 32.15 17.21 37.45
N CYS A 17 33.48 17.11 37.61
CA CYS A 17 34.13 16.66 38.86
C CYS A 17 34.03 17.66 40.00
N MET A 18 34.07 18.98 39.72
CA MET A 18 33.92 20.02 40.75
C MET A 18 32.47 20.10 41.29
N ILE A 19 31.49 19.74 40.52
CA ILE A 19 30.08 19.65 40.99
C ILE A 19 29.86 18.41 41.89
N LEU A 20 30.62 17.32 41.71
CA LEU A 20 30.52 16.12 42.55
C LEU A 20 31.24 16.24 43.90
N SER A 21 32.25 17.11 44.05
CA SER A 21 33.04 17.26 45.30
C SER A 21 32.46 18.26 46.32
N MET A 22 31.42 18.99 45.97
CA MET A 22 30.73 19.90 46.92
C MET A 22 29.59 19.23 47.72
N PHE A 23 29.38 17.94 47.59
CA PHE A 23 28.27 17.25 48.26
C PHE A 23 28.66 16.20 49.35
N SER A 24 29.92 16.21 49.79
CA SER A 24 30.36 15.32 50.88
C SER A 24 30.47 16.11 52.21
N GLY A 25 29.34 16.50 52.76
CA GLY A 25 29.37 17.15 54.10
C GLY A 25 28.12 17.93 54.46
N MET A 26 26.92 17.44 54.16
CA MET A 26 25.70 18.04 54.70
C MET A 26 24.91 17.00 55.48
N THR A 27 24.78 17.23 56.77
CA THR A 27 23.83 16.67 57.72
C THR A 27 22.42 16.76 57.14
N VAL A 28 21.64 15.67 57.30
CA VAL A 28 20.24 15.57 56.85
C VAL A 28 19.39 16.58 57.59
N SER A 29 19.37 17.80 57.10
CA SER A 29 18.30 18.77 57.39
C SER A 29 17.13 18.49 56.43
N ALA A 30 15.90 18.60 56.87
CA ALA A 30 14.70 18.43 56.05
C ALA A 30 14.85 19.23 54.75
N ALA A 31 14.88 18.52 53.60
CA ALA A 31 15.10 19.13 52.31
C ALA A 31 14.01 20.19 52.07
N THR A 32 14.44 21.43 51.96
CA THR A 32 13.56 22.55 51.60
C THR A 32 13.06 22.36 50.17
N ASP A 33 11.88 22.87 49.85
CA ASP A 33 11.27 22.77 48.51
C ASP A 33 12.26 23.15 47.35
N ALA A 34 13.29 23.98 47.62
CA ALA A 34 14.30 24.40 46.64
C ALA A 34 15.21 23.27 46.12
N GLU A 35 15.52 22.22 46.91
CA GLU A 35 16.36 21.09 46.46
C GLU A 35 15.60 20.08 45.58
N ILE A 36 14.26 20.18 45.55
CA ILE A 36 13.39 19.31 44.74
C ILE A 36 13.45 19.68 43.26
N TYR A 37 13.93 20.85 42.88
CA TYR A 37 13.84 21.43 41.54
C TYR A 37 15.00 21.12 40.61
N ALA A 38 16.01 20.34 41.02
CA ALA A 38 17.22 20.10 40.21
C ALA A 38 17.02 19.20 38.95
N THR A 39 15.90 18.44 38.88
CA THR A 39 15.63 17.52 37.77
C THR A 39 14.16 17.55 37.39
N THR A 40 13.87 17.73 36.06
CA THR A 40 12.51 17.80 35.53
C THR A 40 12.11 16.53 34.79
N ASN A 41 10.81 16.29 34.62
CA ASN A 41 10.22 15.12 33.95
C ASN A 41 10.73 13.76 34.45
N THR A 42 10.97 13.65 35.76
CA THR A 42 11.53 12.47 36.40
C THR A 42 10.80 12.14 37.70
N ILE A 43 11.35 11.23 38.48
CA ILE A 43 10.85 10.92 39.83
C ILE A 43 11.95 11.18 40.86
N LYS A 44 11.58 11.76 42.02
CA LYS A 44 12.45 11.98 43.17
C LYS A 44 11.95 11.18 44.37
N LYS A 45 12.86 10.61 45.17
CA LYS A 45 12.54 9.92 46.43
C LYS A 45 12.51 10.93 47.57
N VAL A 46 11.42 10.97 48.30
CA VAL A 46 11.24 11.76 49.54
C VAL A 46 10.51 10.85 50.52
N ASP A 47 11.02 10.72 51.76
CA ASP A 47 10.42 9.92 52.82
C ASP A 47 9.95 8.54 52.36
N GLU A 48 10.87 7.72 51.85
CA GLU A 48 10.62 6.37 51.33
C GLU A 48 9.60 6.28 50.18
N LYS A 49 9.11 7.38 49.62
CA LYS A 49 8.18 7.42 48.48
C LYS A 49 8.78 8.13 47.30
N TYR A 50 8.30 7.81 46.08
CA TYR A 50 8.71 8.51 44.84
C TYR A 50 7.60 9.44 44.39
N TYR A 51 7.96 10.66 44.08
CA TYR A 51 7.07 11.69 43.54
C TYR A 51 7.50 12.07 42.12
N TYR A 52 6.53 12.36 41.25
CA TYR A 52 6.82 12.85 39.90
C TYR A 52 7.07 14.35 39.94
N VAL A 53 8.18 14.76 39.34
CA VAL A 53 8.56 16.17 39.14
C VAL A 53 8.31 16.51 37.68
N ASP A 54 7.47 17.49 37.40
CA ASP A 54 7.06 17.90 36.05
C ASP A 54 8.11 18.73 35.32
N ALA A 55 7.78 19.24 34.12
CA ALA A 55 8.67 20.05 33.33
C ALA A 55 9.04 21.41 33.94
N SER A 56 8.20 21.91 34.89
CA SER A 56 8.45 23.16 35.61
C SER A 56 9.24 22.95 36.91
N GLY A 57 9.64 21.71 37.21
CA GLY A 57 10.34 21.36 38.43
C GLY A 57 9.42 21.18 39.66
N LYS A 58 8.10 21.23 39.48
CA LYS A 58 7.14 21.08 40.59
C LYS A 58 6.71 19.63 40.74
N THR A 59 6.44 19.23 42.01
CA THR A 59 5.90 17.92 42.31
C THR A 59 4.43 17.83 41.88
N ASP A 60 4.14 16.93 40.94
CA ASP A 60 2.78 16.67 40.47
C ASP A 60 2.20 15.43 41.16
N LYS A 61 1.35 15.67 42.17
CA LYS A 61 0.66 14.64 42.98
C LYS A 61 -0.67 14.17 42.37
N LYS A 62 -1.14 14.77 41.25
CA LYS A 62 -2.40 14.39 40.59
C LYS A 62 -2.37 12.95 40.11
N THR A 63 -3.35 12.15 40.55
CA THR A 63 -3.48 10.74 40.14
C THR A 63 -3.57 10.57 38.62
N GLY A 64 -2.81 9.64 38.08
CA GLY A 64 -2.85 9.32 36.67
C GLY A 64 -1.48 9.12 36.03
N TRP A 65 -1.50 8.89 34.72
CA TRP A 65 -0.30 8.73 33.93
C TRP A 65 0.42 10.05 33.64
N LYS A 66 1.70 10.08 33.93
CA LYS A 66 2.62 11.17 33.56
C LYS A 66 3.41 10.77 32.35
N LYS A 67 3.62 11.73 31.44
CA LYS A 67 4.33 11.50 30.18
C LYS A 67 5.73 12.11 30.23
N VAL A 68 6.72 11.35 29.73
CA VAL A 68 8.06 11.86 29.45
C VAL A 68 8.29 11.72 27.95
N ALA A 69 8.74 12.78 27.27
CA ALA A 69 8.83 12.85 25.82
C ALA A 69 7.53 12.37 25.11
N GLY A 70 6.38 12.82 25.60
CA GLY A 70 5.05 12.48 25.05
C GLY A 70 4.56 11.06 25.32
N LYS A 71 5.32 10.20 26.01
CA LYS A 71 4.97 8.79 26.24
C LYS A 71 4.65 8.52 27.71
N TYR A 72 3.62 7.72 27.97
CA TYR A 72 3.30 7.27 29.33
C TYR A 72 4.50 6.59 29.99
N THR A 73 4.98 7.13 31.10
CA THR A 73 6.20 6.67 31.77
C THR A 73 5.98 6.37 33.24
N TYR A 74 5.33 7.26 33.98
CA TYR A 74 5.05 7.10 35.41
C TYR A 74 3.55 7.16 35.69
N TYR A 75 3.09 6.41 36.69
CA TYR A 75 1.72 6.50 37.16
C TYR A 75 1.70 6.93 38.65
N VAL A 76 1.10 8.06 38.89
CA VAL A 76 0.86 8.59 40.26
C VAL A 76 -0.41 7.96 40.81
N GLY A 77 -0.33 7.36 41.98
CA GLY A 77 -1.46 6.76 42.67
C GLY A 77 -2.31 7.79 43.43
N SER A 78 -3.39 7.33 44.05
CA SER A 78 -4.32 8.19 44.81
C SER A 78 -3.67 8.92 46.00
N LYS A 79 -2.60 8.37 46.58
CA LYS A 79 -1.81 8.99 47.64
C LYS A 79 -0.76 10.00 47.13
N GLY A 80 -0.79 10.39 45.85
CA GLY A 80 0.11 11.36 45.21
C GLY A 80 1.54 10.86 44.93
N ASN A 81 1.88 9.64 45.31
CA ASN A 81 3.19 9.05 45.02
C ASN A 81 3.18 8.18 43.74
N VAL A 82 4.34 8.00 43.14
CA VAL A 82 4.50 7.15 41.93
C VAL A 82 4.44 5.67 42.33
N THR A 83 3.48 4.97 41.79
CA THR A 83 3.26 3.53 42.05
C THR A 83 3.68 2.62 40.91
N VAL A 84 3.86 3.18 39.71
CA VAL A 84 4.28 2.43 38.52
C VAL A 84 5.29 3.24 37.72
N LYS A 85 6.32 2.56 37.17
CA LYS A 85 7.20 3.14 36.14
C LYS A 85 7.43 2.17 34.97
N ILE A 86 7.53 2.73 33.75
CA ILE A 86 7.92 2.02 32.54
C ILE A 86 9.16 2.72 31.97
N THR A 87 10.33 2.18 32.25
CA THR A 87 11.62 2.75 31.84
C THR A 87 12.49 1.70 31.16
N LYS A 88 13.29 2.10 30.15
CA LYS A 88 14.15 1.18 29.38
C LYS A 88 13.41 -0.10 28.92
N GLY A 89 12.13 0.02 28.57
CA GLY A 89 11.29 -1.10 28.14
C GLY A 89 10.84 -2.06 29.24
N LYS A 90 11.16 -1.79 30.49
CA LYS A 90 10.77 -2.65 31.63
C LYS A 90 9.63 -2.02 32.41
N TYR A 91 8.74 -2.86 32.94
CA TYR A 91 7.64 -2.48 33.82
C TYR A 91 7.99 -2.78 35.27
N TYR A 92 7.80 -1.78 36.13
CA TYR A 92 8.05 -1.87 37.56
C TYR A 92 6.81 -1.41 38.33
N LYS A 93 6.52 -2.08 39.43
CA LYS A 93 5.50 -1.69 40.42
C LYS A 93 6.19 -1.38 41.72
N TRP A 94 5.73 -0.32 42.39
CA TRP A 94 6.18 0.04 43.73
C TRP A 94 5.63 -0.96 44.75
N SER A 95 6.49 -1.58 45.54
CA SER A 95 6.16 -2.47 46.65
C SER A 95 7.34 -2.55 47.63
N ASP A 96 7.05 -2.51 48.90
CA ASP A 96 8.01 -2.69 50.02
C ASP A 96 9.25 -1.80 49.86
N GLY A 97 9.03 -0.48 49.76
CA GLY A 97 10.11 0.50 49.70
C GLY A 97 10.90 0.56 48.40
N GLN A 98 10.56 -0.22 47.38
CA GLN A 98 11.31 -0.27 46.13
C GLN A 98 10.46 -0.54 44.89
N PHE A 99 11.01 -0.24 43.70
CA PHE A 99 10.40 -0.61 42.42
C PHE A 99 10.81 -2.03 42.00
N LYS A 100 9.91 -2.99 42.17
CA LYS A 100 10.11 -4.39 41.76
C LYS A 100 9.71 -4.57 40.28
N LYS A 101 10.61 -5.13 39.45
CA LYS A 101 10.33 -5.47 38.07
C LYS A 101 9.22 -6.51 38.00
N GLN A 102 8.27 -6.30 37.09
CA GLN A 102 7.12 -7.17 36.92
C GLN A 102 7.25 -8.06 35.67
N PRO A 103 6.82 -9.32 35.74
CA PRO A 103 6.81 -10.21 34.58
C PRO A 103 5.80 -9.76 33.53
N VAL A 104 6.17 -9.98 32.27
CA VAL A 104 5.31 -9.66 31.12
C VAL A 104 5.40 -10.77 30.07
N LYS A 105 4.28 -11.13 29.48
CA LYS A 105 4.22 -12.12 28.39
C LYS A 105 4.75 -11.49 27.10
N LYS A 106 5.67 -12.19 26.40
CA LYS A 106 6.24 -11.74 25.12
C LYS A 106 5.19 -11.73 23.99
N ASN A 107 5.39 -10.92 22.95
CA ASN A 107 4.51 -10.78 21.76
C ASN A 107 3.04 -10.57 22.09
N SER A 108 2.75 -9.80 23.14
CA SER A 108 1.40 -9.60 23.65
C SER A 108 1.16 -8.16 24.12
N THR A 109 0.06 -7.96 24.81
CA THR A 109 -0.21 -6.69 25.51
C THR A 109 -0.30 -6.92 27.02
N LYS A 110 0.19 -5.95 27.78
CA LYS A 110 0.01 -5.88 29.25
C LYS A 110 -0.87 -4.68 29.59
N ALA A 111 -1.98 -4.94 30.27
CA ALA A 111 -2.80 -3.89 30.85
C ALA A 111 -2.14 -3.37 32.13
N ILE A 112 -1.94 -2.06 32.24
CA ILE A 112 -1.32 -1.40 33.39
C ILE A 112 -2.09 -0.11 33.65
N LYS A 113 -2.74 0.00 34.81
CA LYS A 113 -3.45 1.22 35.19
C LYS A 113 -4.33 1.82 34.07
N GLY A 114 -5.24 1.02 33.53
CA GLY A 114 -6.22 1.42 32.53
C GLY A 114 -5.67 1.62 31.11
N LYS A 115 -4.39 1.38 30.84
CA LYS A 115 -3.78 1.45 29.51
C LYS A 115 -3.18 0.10 29.10
N ALA A 116 -3.26 -0.24 27.81
CA ALA A 116 -2.58 -1.43 27.27
C ALA A 116 -1.21 -1.04 26.70
N PHE A 117 -0.19 -1.83 26.95
CA PHE A 117 1.15 -1.64 26.39
C PHE A 117 1.59 -2.87 25.61
N TYR A 118 2.22 -2.66 24.47
CA TYR A 118 2.76 -3.76 23.66
C TYR A 118 4.07 -4.29 24.26
N VAL A 119 4.16 -5.60 24.41
CA VAL A 119 5.36 -6.33 24.84
C VAL A 119 5.92 -7.06 23.63
N ASN A 120 7.14 -6.73 23.23
CA ASN A 120 7.80 -7.31 22.06
C ASN A 120 8.34 -8.74 22.33
N LYS A 121 8.98 -9.34 21.31
CA LYS A 121 9.56 -10.67 21.39
C LYS A 121 10.63 -10.84 22.49
N ASN A 122 11.28 -9.75 22.90
CA ASN A 122 12.31 -9.73 23.94
C ASN A 122 11.74 -9.49 25.35
N GLY A 123 10.40 -9.38 25.50
CA GLY A 123 9.76 -9.07 26.78
C GLY A 123 9.91 -7.60 27.18
N ASN A 124 10.15 -6.68 26.24
CA ASN A 124 10.23 -5.27 26.52
C ASN A 124 8.94 -4.56 26.07
N ILE A 125 8.47 -3.63 26.89
CA ILE A 125 7.40 -2.71 26.52
C ILE A 125 7.94 -1.75 25.47
N GLU A 126 7.29 -1.71 24.32
CA GLU A 126 7.66 -0.88 23.18
C GLU A 126 6.63 0.22 22.98
N LYS A 127 7.05 1.47 23.20
CA LYS A 127 6.19 2.67 23.16
C LYS A 127 6.28 3.45 21.83
N LYS A 128 7.09 3.00 20.87
CA LYS A 128 7.20 3.62 19.53
C LYS A 128 5.86 3.53 18.82
N THR A 129 5.33 4.68 18.39
CA THR A 129 4.06 4.79 17.66
C THR A 129 4.06 3.94 16.39
N GLY A 130 2.94 3.35 16.06
CA GLY A 130 2.73 2.59 14.83
C GLY A 130 2.36 1.12 15.06
N TRP A 131 2.19 0.40 13.97
CA TRP A 131 1.82 -1.00 13.98
C TRP A 131 2.95 -1.91 14.44
N LYS A 132 2.62 -2.85 15.33
CA LYS A 132 3.47 -3.94 15.77
C LYS A 132 3.00 -5.24 15.12
N LYS A 133 3.97 -6.06 14.67
CA LYS A 133 3.68 -7.33 14.00
C LYS A 133 3.83 -8.49 14.97
N VAL A 134 2.95 -9.48 14.80
CA VAL A 134 3.08 -10.80 15.42
C VAL A 134 2.96 -11.81 14.28
N ALA A 135 3.89 -12.74 14.18
CA ALA A 135 3.99 -13.67 13.06
C ALA A 135 3.91 -12.96 11.68
N GLY A 136 4.71 -11.91 11.48
CA GLY A 136 4.79 -11.13 10.25
C GLY A 136 3.62 -10.16 9.98
N LYS A 137 2.45 -10.37 10.56
CA LYS A 137 1.23 -9.60 10.28
C LYS A 137 1.00 -8.48 11.31
N TYR A 138 0.41 -7.36 10.90
CA TYR A 138 0.01 -6.28 11.81
C TYR A 138 -0.98 -6.79 12.86
N ALA A 139 -0.66 -6.63 14.13
CA ALA A 139 -1.46 -7.14 15.25
C ALA A 139 -1.91 -6.05 16.24
N TYR A 140 -1.02 -5.13 16.61
CA TYR A 140 -1.28 -4.09 17.60
C TYR A 140 -0.86 -2.73 17.08
N TYR A 141 -1.69 -1.71 17.27
CA TYR A 141 -1.34 -0.32 16.95
C TYR A 141 -1.06 0.46 18.23
N VAL A 142 0.18 0.94 18.36
CA VAL A 142 0.63 1.82 19.44
C VAL A 142 0.39 3.26 19.03
N ASN A 143 -0.36 4.02 19.82
CA ASN A 143 -0.69 5.41 19.57
C ASN A 143 0.46 6.37 19.94
N SER A 144 0.26 7.68 19.73
CA SER A 144 1.24 8.72 20.05
C SER A 144 1.67 8.74 21.52
N ASN A 145 0.81 8.32 22.44
CA ASN A 145 1.12 8.27 23.88
C ASN A 145 1.88 6.99 24.32
N GLY A 146 2.19 6.09 23.38
CA GLY A 146 2.90 4.84 23.65
C GLY A 146 2.04 3.71 24.19
N ALA A 147 0.72 3.84 24.14
CA ALA A 147 -0.24 2.80 24.53
C ALA A 147 -0.88 2.14 23.31
N VAL A 148 -1.27 0.87 23.43
CA VAL A 148 -2.00 0.16 22.38
C VAL A 148 -3.45 0.63 22.37
N SER A 149 -3.91 1.12 21.22
CA SER A 149 -5.29 1.56 21.01
C SER A 149 -6.12 0.59 20.18
N HIS A 150 -5.48 -0.18 19.29
CA HIS A 150 -6.16 -1.12 18.39
C HIS A 150 -5.47 -2.48 18.36
N LYS A 151 -6.26 -3.55 18.22
CA LYS A 151 -5.80 -4.93 18.12
C LYS A 151 -6.55 -5.64 17.01
N ILE A 152 -5.81 -6.39 16.17
CA ILE A 152 -6.38 -7.32 15.18
C ILE A 152 -5.85 -8.71 15.51
N THR A 153 -6.76 -9.66 15.75
CA THR A 153 -6.41 -11.06 16.02
C THR A 153 -7.46 -11.99 15.40
N LYS A 154 -7.00 -13.05 14.71
CA LYS A 154 -7.89 -14.01 14.02
C LYS A 154 -8.99 -13.33 13.17
N GLY A 155 -8.62 -12.24 12.45
CA GLY A 155 -9.55 -11.45 11.63
C GLY A 155 -10.50 -10.52 12.41
N LYS A 156 -10.57 -10.63 13.73
CA LYS A 156 -11.42 -9.77 14.57
C LYS A 156 -10.70 -8.48 14.94
N TYR A 157 -11.44 -7.36 14.94
CA TYR A 157 -10.93 -6.04 15.29
C TYR A 157 -11.40 -5.62 16.68
N TYR A 158 -10.51 -5.05 17.46
CA TYR A 158 -10.79 -4.59 18.81
C TYR A 158 -10.22 -3.19 19.03
N LYS A 159 -10.95 -2.35 19.76
CA LYS A 159 -10.51 -1.03 20.23
C LYS A 159 -10.33 -1.08 21.74
N TRP A 160 -9.26 -0.46 22.24
CA TRP A 160 -9.07 -0.32 23.70
C TRP A 160 -10.02 0.72 24.27
N SER A 161 -10.83 0.35 25.25
CA SER A 161 -11.77 1.23 25.95
C SER A 161 -12.03 0.69 27.35
N ASN A 162 -12.04 1.59 28.33
CA ASN A 162 -12.36 1.28 29.75
C ASN A 162 -11.59 0.08 30.30
N GLY A 163 -10.26 0.06 30.08
CA GLY A 163 -9.38 -0.97 30.63
C GLY A 163 -9.37 -2.32 29.91
N GLN A 164 -10.09 -2.47 28.80
CA GLN A 164 -10.16 -3.72 28.05
C GLN A 164 -10.24 -3.51 26.52
N PHE A 165 -10.01 -4.58 25.76
CA PHE A 165 -10.23 -4.61 24.32
C PHE A 165 -11.67 -4.98 24.00
N LYS A 166 -12.47 -4.03 23.53
CA LYS A 166 -13.85 -4.25 23.08
C LYS A 166 -13.85 -4.60 21.58
N LYS A 167 -14.47 -5.71 21.21
CA LYS A 167 -14.67 -6.12 19.81
C LYS A 167 -15.52 -5.06 19.10
N GLN A 168 -15.15 -4.74 17.87
CA GLN A 168 -15.87 -3.80 17.01
C GLN A 168 -16.58 -4.58 15.91
N SER A 169 -17.80 -4.17 15.57
CA SER A 169 -18.49 -4.67 14.40
C SER A 169 -17.75 -4.24 13.12
N LEU A 170 -17.70 -5.15 12.15
CA LEU A 170 -17.12 -4.93 10.83
C LEU A 170 -18.15 -5.03 9.71
N GLU A 171 -19.39 -5.26 10.04
CA GLU A 171 -20.48 -5.56 9.13
C GLU A 171 -20.62 -4.54 8.00
N LYS A 172 -20.73 -3.27 8.35
CA LYS A 172 -20.81 -2.15 7.39
C LYS A 172 -19.59 -2.00 6.47
N TYR A 173 -18.52 -2.74 6.72
CA TYR A 173 -17.31 -2.75 5.90
C TYR A 173 -17.17 -4.02 5.06
N ASN A 174 -18.16 -4.92 5.04
CA ASN A 174 -18.12 -6.11 4.17
C ASN A 174 -17.93 -5.68 2.71
N GLY A 175 -17.02 -6.37 2.01
CA GLY A 175 -16.64 -6.02 0.63
C GLY A 175 -15.82 -4.72 0.49
N LYS A 176 -15.51 -4.03 1.59
CA LYS A 176 -14.86 -2.71 1.60
C LYS A 176 -13.57 -2.72 2.44
N ILE A 177 -12.88 -1.59 2.45
CA ILE A 177 -11.72 -1.39 3.33
C ILE A 177 -12.11 -0.55 4.56
N ILE A 178 -11.48 -0.88 5.69
CA ILE A 178 -11.49 -0.06 6.90
C ILE A 178 -10.08 0.49 7.17
N THR A 179 -9.98 1.78 7.48
CA THR A 179 -8.69 2.39 7.87
C THR A 179 -8.52 2.34 9.38
N ILE A 180 -7.47 1.68 9.86
CA ILE A 180 -7.11 1.56 11.27
C ILE A 180 -5.64 1.95 11.44
N GLY A 181 -5.34 2.94 12.26
CA GLY A 181 -3.97 3.35 12.52
C GLY A 181 -3.16 3.66 11.26
N LYS A 182 -3.76 4.39 10.31
CA LYS A 182 -3.17 4.78 9.02
C LYS A 182 -2.85 3.60 8.07
N LYS A 183 -3.52 2.46 8.23
CA LYS A 183 -3.45 1.32 7.30
C LYS A 183 -4.85 0.88 6.90
N ALA A 184 -5.01 0.54 5.62
CA ALA A 184 -6.25 -0.04 5.11
C ALA A 184 -6.26 -1.55 5.33
N PHE A 185 -7.41 -2.09 5.73
CA PHE A 185 -7.65 -3.52 5.87
C PHE A 185 -8.93 -3.88 5.13
N TYR A 186 -8.87 -4.92 4.32
CA TYR A 186 -10.06 -5.43 3.63
C TYR A 186 -10.90 -6.28 4.58
N VAL A 187 -12.21 -6.11 4.50
CA VAL A 187 -13.18 -6.84 5.30
C VAL A 187 -14.02 -7.73 4.41
N SER A 188 -14.13 -8.99 4.76
CA SER A 188 -15.03 -9.97 4.17
C SER A 188 -15.59 -10.85 5.27
N GLU A 189 -16.88 -11.23 5.19
CA GLU A 189 -17.57 -12.06 6.19
C GLU A 189 -17.37 -11.53 7.63
N ASN A 190 -17.56 -10.24 7.82
CA ASN A 190 -17.37 -9.56 9.11
C ASN A 190 -15.98 -9.77 9.75
N LYS A 191 -14.96 -10.09 8.93
CA LYS A 191 -13.57 -10.34 9.36
C LYS A 191 -12.59 -9.53 8.51
N ILE A 192 -11.53 -9.06 9.13
CA ILE A 192 -10.37 -8.53 8.42
C ILE A 192 -9.64 -9.68 7.74
N VAL A 193 -9.55 -9.64 6.42
CA VAL A 193 -8.80 -10.59 5.61
C VAL A 193 -7.30 -10.33 5.79
N ARG A 194 -6.55 -11.39 6.10
CA ARG A 194 -5.10 -11.32 6.37
C ARG A 194 -4.27 -12.19 5.45
N LYS A 195 -4.93 -13.01 4.63
CA LYS A 195 -4.26 -13.84 3.62
C LYS A 195 -3.75 -12.92 2.50
N THR A 196 -2.48 -13.06 2.14
CA THR A 196 -1.87 -12.33 1.03
C THR A 196 -2.53 -12.73 -0.29
N GLY A 197 -2.79 -11.76 -1.14
CA GLY A 197 -3.38 -11.99 -2.45
C GLY A 197 -4.52 -11.04 -2.79
N TRP A 198 -5.05 -11.20 -4.00
CA TRP A 198 -6.21 -10.46 -4.48
C TRP A 198 -7.49 -10.99 -3.84
N ASN A 199 -8.32 -10.07 -3.39
CA ASN A 199 -9.67 -10.33 -2.90
C ASN A 199 -10.63 -9.65 -3.86
N ARG A 200 -11.41 -10.45 -4.58
CA ARG A 200 -12.41 -9.97 -5.53
C ARG A 200 -13.55 -9.32 -4.76
N VAL A 201 -14.03 -8.21 -5.27
CA VAL A 201 -15.25 -7.57 -4.79
C VAL A 201 -16.28 -7.77 -5.89
N SER A 202 -17.42 -8.33 -5.56
CA SER A 202 -18.58 -8.32 -6.43
C SER A 202 -18.99 -6.87 -6.58
N ASP A 203 -18.74 -6.30 -7.75
CA ASP A 203 -19.17 -4.95 -8.09
C ASP A 203 -20.42 -5.10 -8.95
N PRO A 204 -21.61 -4.76 -8.43
CA PRO A 204 -22.83 -4.88 -9.20
C PRO A 204 -22.87 -4.00 -10.45
N GLU A 205 -21.99 -3.01 -10.54
CA GLU A 205 -21.94 -2.08 -11.68
C GLU A 205 -21.09 -2.56 -12.87
N SER A 206 -20.52 -3.78 -12.83
CA SER A 206 -19.69 -4.26 -13.94
C SER A 206 -19.99 -5.67 -14.38
N PHE A 207 -20.67 -5.77 -15.48
CA PHE A 207 -20.93 -7.02 -16.25
C PHE A 207 -19.70 -7.58 -17.02
N SER A 208 -18.49 -7.11 -16.77
CA SER A 208 -17.29 -7.65 -17.44
C SER A 208 -16.62 -8.72 -16.60
N ILE A 209 -16.75 -9.96 -17.03
CA ILE A 209 -16.23 -11.19 -16.41
C ILE A 209 -14.68 -11.29 -16.48
N THR A 210 -14.01 -10.41 -17.24
CA THR A 210 -12.61 -10.61 -17.66
C THR A 210 -11.57 -9.83 -16.86
N SER A 211 -11.95 -8.96 -15.92
CA SER A 211 -10.99 -8.22 -15.10
C SER A 211 -11.24 -8.42 -13.61
N PRO A 212 -10.31 -9.02 -12.84
CA PRO A 212 -10.47 -9.13 -11.40
C PRO A 212 -10.37 -7.75 -10.77
N ARG A 213 -11.50 -7.23 -10.34
CA ARG A 213 -11.58 -6.00 -9.55
C ARG A 213 -11.50 -6.35 -8.08
N GLY A 214 -10.70 -5.63 -7.30
CA GLY A 214 -10.63 -5.94 -5.89
C GLY A 214 -9.49 -5.25 -5.16
N TYR A 215 -9.23 -5.78 -3.97
CA TYR A 215 -8.19 -5.28 -3.09
C TYR A 215 -7.07 -6.31 -2.93
N TYR A 216 -5.82 -5.89 -3.14
CA TYR A 216 -4.65 -6.71 -2.87
C TYR A 216 -4.21 -6.57 -1.41
N VAL A 217 -4.27 -7.65 -0.66
CA VAL A 217 -3.75 -7.74 0.69
C VAL A 217 -2.29 -8.19 0.62
N GLY A 218 -1.38 -7.37 1.11
CA GLY A 218 0.03 -7.66 1.12
C GLY A 218 0.46 -8.59 2.26
N THR A 219 1.75 -8.93 2.29
CA THR A 219 2.36 -9.88 3.24
C THR A 219 2.15 -9.51 4.71
N LYS A 220 2.01 -8.20 5.01
CA LYS A 220 1.74 -7.71 6.37
C LYS A 220 0.27 -7.72 6.77
N GLY A 221 -0.63 -8.18 5.86
CA GLY A 221 -2.06 -8.28 6.11
C GLY A 221 -2.82 -6.95 6.06
N SER A 222 -2.25 -5.91 5.44
CA SER A 222 -2.94 -4.67 5.06
C SER A 222 -3.09 -4.61 3.55
N VAL A 223 -4.09 -3.84 3.08
CA VAL A 223 -4.28 -3.60 1.64
C VAL A 223 -3.17 -2.70 1.12
N LEU A 224 -2.62 -3.04 -0.03
CA LEU A 224 -1.59 -2.27 -0.74
C LEU A 224 -2.14 -1.61 -1.99
N TYR A 225 -3.02 -2.32 -2.73
CA TYR A 225 -3.54 -1.86 -4.02
C TYR A 225 -5.03 -2.10 -4.12
N LYS A 226 -5.71 -1.24 -4.90
CA LYS A 226 -7.08 -1.45 -5.40
C LYS A 226 -7.01 -1.52 -6.92
N GLU A 227 -7.51 -2.59 -7.52
CA GLU A 227 -7.66 -2.74 -8.97
C GLU A 227 -9.11 -2.48 -9.38
N THR A 228 -9.28 -1.74 -10.46
CA THR A 228 -10.58 -1.44 -11.10
C THR A 228 -10.45 -1.66 -12.60
N ALA A 229 -11.53 -1.51 -13.38
CA ALA A 229 -11.47 -1.53 -14.84
C ALA A 229 -10.51 -0.47 -15.43
N LYS A 230 -10.31 0.64 -14.72
CA LYS A 230 -9.43 1.74 -15.14
C LYS A 230 -7.95 1.47 -14.86
N GLY A 231 -7.63 0.49 -14.02
CA GLY A 231 -6.27 0.15 -13.61
C GLY A 231 -6.10 0.08 -12.09
N THR A 232 -4.86 0.16 -11.64
CA THR A 232 -4.49 -0.01 -10.24
C THR A 232 -4.27 1.33 -9.54
N TYR A 233 -4.76 1.42 -8.32
CA TYR A 233 -4.56 2.52 -7.37
C TYR A 233 -3.73 2.04 -6.18
N GLU A 234 -2.81 2.86 -5.73
CA GLU A 234 -2.06 2.59 -4.50
C GLU A 234 -2.88 2.97 -3.26
N ILE A 235 -2.66 2.28 -2.15
CA ILE A 235 -3.15 2.71 -0.83
C ILE A 235 -2.14 3.69 -0.23
N THR A 236 -2.58 4.91 0.03
CA THR A 236 -1.75 5.99 0.57
C THR A 236 -1.17 5.66 1.95
N SER A 237 -0.18 6.41 2.38
CA SER A 237 0.44 6.28 3.71
C SER A 237 -0.55 6.45 4.88
N VAL A 238 -1.69 7.11 4.63
CA VAL A 238 -2.77 7.28 5.63
C VAL A 238 -3.88 6.25 5.52
N GLY A 239 -3.74 5.24 4.64
CA GLY A 239 -4.67 4.11 4.52
C GLY A 239 -5.94 4.43 3.73
N LYS A 240 -5.89 5.38 2.81
CA LYS A 240 -6.94 5.68 1.84
C LYS A 240 -6.53 5.20 0.45
N VAL A 241 -7.48 4.94 -0.43
CA VAL A 241 -7.20 4.73 -1.86
C VAL A 241 -6.69 6.04 -2.44
N SER A 242 -5.63 6.00 -3.23
CA SER A 242 -5.12 7.17 -3.96
C SER A 242 -6.16 7.65 -4.99
N ASP A 243 -6.24 8.95 -5.20
CA ASP A 243 -7.09 9.54 -6.24
C ASP A 243 -6.49 9.37 -7.64
N LYS A 244 -5.22 8.99 -7.73
CA LYS A 244 -4.48 8.84 -8.98
C LYS A 244 -4.20 7.38 -9.29
N LEU A 245 -4.44 7.00 -10.54
CA LEU A 245 -3.98 5.72 -11.09
C LEU A 245 -2.45 5.63 -11.03
N MET A 246 -1.95 4.43 -10.77
CA MET A 246 -0.53 4.13 -10.96
C MET A 246 -0.24 4.13 -12.47
N LYS A 247 0.78 4.88 -12.88
CA LYS A 247 1.18 4.96 -14.29
C LYS A 247 1.87 3.67 -14.74
N ASN A 248 1.72 3.28 -16.02
CA ASN A 248 2.54 2.23 -16.60
C ASN A 248 4.03 2.58 -16.46
N GLY A 249 4.85 1.56 -16.21
CA GLY A 249 6.27 1.74 -15.91
C GLY A 249 6.58 1.74 -14.41
N TRP A 250 7.67 2.39 -14.04
CA TRP A 250 8.15 2.43 -12.67
C TRP A 250 7.38 3.43 -11.79
N ASN A 251 6.88 2.94 -10.65
CA ASN A 251 6.29 3.73 -9.57
C ASN A 251 7.10 3.45 -8.29
N GLY A 252 8.22 4.14 -8.12
CA GLY A 252 9.21 3.84 -7.10
C GLY A 252 9.81 2.44 -7.28
N SER A 253 9.58 1.54 -6.33
CA SER A 253 10.04 0.13 -6.39
C SER A 253 9.03 -0.83 -7.04
N VAL A 254 7.89 -0.34 -7.49
CA VAL A 254 6.78 -1.11 -8.08
C VAL A 254 6.76 -0.87 -9.59
N PHE A 255 6.49 -1.90 -10.37
CA PHE A 255 6.34 -1.79 -11.82
C PHE A 255 4.90 -2.12 -12.24
N VAL A 256 4.31 -1.25 -13.05
CA VAL A 256 2.97 -1.43 -13.60
C VAL A 256 3.08 -1.69 -15.09
N LYS A 257 2.40 -2.74 -15.56
CA LYS A 257 2.31 -3.08 -16.99
C LYS A 257 0.84 -3.28 -17.34
N ASN A 258 0.36 -2.58 -18.37
CA ASN A 258 -1.05 -2.62 -18.80
C ASN A 258 -2.02 -2.34 -17.63
N GLY A 259 -1.75 -1.31 -16.84
CA GLY A 259 -2.55 -0.91 -15.70
C GLY A 259 -2.49 -1.85 -14.49
N LYS A 260 -1.68 -2.92 -14.53
CA LYS A 260 -1.60 -3.94 -13.47
C LYS A 260 -0.23 -3.94 -12.79
N VAL A 261 -0.21 -3.93 -11.47
CA VAL A 261 1.02 -4.09 -10.69
C VAL A 261 1.58 -5.50 -10.90
N GLN A 262 2.87 -5.58 -11.14
CA GLN A 262 3.59 -6.84 -11.30
C GLN A 262 3.93 -7.40 -9.92
N ILE A 263 3.32 -8.54 -9.56
CA ILE A 263 3.40 -9.15 -8.23
C ILE A 263 3.88 -10.60 -8.39
N LYS A 264 4.86 -11.00 -7.57
CA LYS A 264 5.40 -12.37 -7.53
C LYS A 264 5.74 -12.87 -8.95
N THR A 265 6.42 -12.04 -9.72
CA THR A 265 6.73 -12.33 -11.12
C THR A 265 8.08 -11.73 -11.53
N THR A 266 8.50 -12.03 -12.73
CA THR A 266 9.67 -11.41 -13.37
C THR A 266 9.22 -10.61 -14.59
N VAL A 267 9.84 -9.45 -14.82
CA VAL A 267 9.55 -8.59 -15.99
C VAL A 267 10.86 -8.08 -16.57
N THR A 268 11.01 -8.21 -17.87
CA THR A 268 12.14 -7.61 -18.60
C THR A 268 11.84 -6.13 -18.86
N VAL A 269 12.72 -5.25 -18.37
CA VAL A 269 12.64 -3.81 -18.58
C VAL A 269 14.01 -3.31 -19.02
N GLY A 270 14.09 -2.68 -20.18
CA GLY A 270 15.36 -2.19 -20.75
C GLY A 270 16.41 -3.29 -20.93
N GLY A 271 15.97 -4.51 -21.32
CA GLY A 271 16.83 -5.68 -21.50
C GLY A 271 17.24 -6.41 -20.22
N TYR A 272 16.87 -5.90 -19.03
CA TYR A 272 17.20 -6.52 -17.76
C TYR A 272 15.97 -7.14 -17.11
N ILE A 273 16.12 -8.36 -16.58
CA ILE A 273 15.08 -9.06 -15.84
C ILE A 273 15.01 -8.47 -14.42
N ASN A 274 13.83 -8.05 -14.04
CA ASN A 274 13.52 -7.56 -12.69
C ASN A 274 12.59 -8.54 -12.01
N VAL A 275 12.89 -8.88 -10.76
CA VAL A 275 12.13 -9.81 -9.93
C VAL A 275 11.28 -8.99 -8.95
N PHE A 276 10.01 -9.36 -8.79
CA PHE A 276 9.08 -8.71 -7.86
C PHE A 276 8.62 -9.68 -6.79
N ASP A 277 8.55 -9.17 -5.55
CA ASP A 277 8.08 -9.92 -4.38
C ASP A 277 6.55 -10.06 -4.33
N GLU A 278 6.06 -10.66 -3.25
CA GLU A 278 4.61 -10.81 -2.99
C GLU A 278 3.89 -9.49 -2.68
N ASP A 279 4.60 -8.41 -2.43
CA ASP A 279 4.03 -7.06 -2.25
C ASP A 279 4.14 -6.20 -3.53
N GLY A 280 4.63 -6.79 -4.65
CA GLY A 280 4.85 -6.11 -5.94
C GLY A 280 6.08 -5.21 -5.94
N LYS A 281 6.96 -5.33 -4.97
CA LYS A 281 8.19 -4.53 -4.89
C LYS A 281 9.34 -5.25 -5.58
N ARG A 282 10.16 -4.48 -6.28
CA ARG A 282 11.39 -4.99 -6.85
C ARG A 282 12.30 -5.59 -5.79
N VAL A 283 12.72 -6.83 -5.99
CA VAL A 283 13.64 -7.55 -5.11
C VAL A 283 15.08 -7.12 -5.43
N THR A 284 15.86 -6.88 -4.40
CA THR A 284 17.33 -6.76 -4.53
C THR A 284 17.91 -8.15 -4.75
N LEU A 285 18.84 -8.24 -5.68
CA LEU A 285 19.52 -9.49 -6.03
C LEU A 285 20.96 -9.47 -5.52
N LYS A 286 21.50 -10.63 -5.18
CA LYS A 286 22.90 -10.83 -4.79
C LYS A 286 23.50 -12.01 -5.53
N ASN A 287 24.81 -11.95 -5.78
CA ASN A 287 25.57 -13.06 -6.32
C ASN A 287 25.86 -14.07 -5.18
N SER A 288 25.66 -15.36 -5.45
CA SER A 288 25.94 -16.48 -4.55
C SER A 288 26.64 -17.59 -5.33
N GLY A 289 27.92 -17.38 -5.62
CA GLY A 289 28.75 -18.32 -6.37
C GLY A 289 28.35 -18.44 -7.85
N ASN A 290 27.71 -19.54 -8.21
CA ASN A 290 27.28 -19.79 -9.59
C ASN A 290 25.85 -19.27 -9.90
N ASN A 291 25.15 -18.71 -8.89
CA ASN A 291 23.77 -18.30 -9.04
C ASN A 291 23.56 -16.85 -8.63
N ILE A 292 22.58 -16.22 -9.22
CA ILE A 292 21.97 -15.00 -8.70
C ILE A 292 20.83 -15.42 -7.78
N VAL A 293 20.80 -14.90 -6.57
CA VAL A 293 19.74 -15.23 -5.60
C VAL A 293 19.00 -13.97 -5.14
N ARG A 294 17.78 -14.15 -4.76
CA ARG A 294 16.93 -13.13 -4.12
C ARG A 294 17.47 -12.79 -2.74
N SER A 295 17.57 -11.52 -2.39
CA SER A 295 18.04 -11.10 -1.05
C SER A 295 17.02 -11.34 0.07
N ASP A 296 15.73 -11.49 -0.28
CA ASP A 296 14.62 -11.68 0.66
C ASP A 296 14.39 -13.15 1.04
N THR A 297 14.59 -14.09 0.10
CA THR A 297 14.31 -15.52 0.31
C THR A 297 15.53 -16.43 0.17
N ASN A 298 16.66 -15.93 -0.35
CA ASN A 298 17.83 -16.69 -0.79
C ASN A 298 17.57 -17.70 -1.93
N GLU A 299 16.41 -17.66 -2.56
CA GLU A 299 16.09 -18.51 -3.70
C GLU A 299 16.84 -18.07 -4.97
N PRO A 300 17.36 -19.00 -5.78
CA PRO A 300 18.00 -18.67 -7.05
C PRO A 300 16.98 -18.14 -8.05
N VAL A 301 17.41 -17.19 -8.90
CA VAL A 301 16.66 -16.78 -10.08
C VAL A 301 17.05 -17.69 -11.26
N THR A 302 16.05 -18.29 -11.89
CA THR A 302 16.27 -19.30 -12.96
C THR A 302 15.93 -18.80 -14.35
N THR A 303 15.23 -17.67 -14.47
CA THR A 303 14.87 -17.11 -15.78
C THR A 303 16.13 -16.66 -16.52
N LYS A 304 16.35 -17.20 -17.74
CA LYS A 304 17.47 -16.79 -18.60
C LYS A 304 17.41 -15.31 -18.94
N GLY A 305 18.54 -14.63 -18.83
CA GLY A 305 18.68 -13.24 -19.23
C GLY A 305 19.64 -12.44 -18.37
N ALA A 306 19.67 -11.13 -18.59
CA ALA A 306 20.56 -10.22 -17.89
C ALA A 306 19.90 -9.68 -16.62
N TYR A 307 20.67 -9.59 -15.54
CA TYR A 307 20.26 -9.06 -14.24
C TYR A 307 21.23 -7.99 -13.75
N LYS A 308 20.68 -6.95 -13.10
CA LYS A 308 21.48 -5.99 -12.32
C LYS A 308 21.47 -6.42 -10.85
N VAL A 309 22.64 -6.82 -10.36
CA VAL A 309 22.85 -7.38 -9.01
C VAL A 309 23.58 -6.39 -8.14
N GLY A 310 23.14 -6.26 -6.89
CA GLY A 310 23.65 -5.28 -5.93
C GLY A 310 22.64 -4.18 -5.58
N SER A 311 23.05 -3.21 -4.78
CA SER A 311 22.22 -2.11 -4.29
C SER A 311 22.80 -0.74 -4.69
N GLY A 312 21.94 0.29 -4.73
CA GLY A 312 22.35 1.66 -5.04
C GLY A 312 22.90 1.82 -6.45
N SER A 313 23.96 2.62 -6.60
CA SER A 313 24.69 2.86 -7.84
C SER A 313 25.65 1.71 -8.23
N ASN A 314 26.07 0.90 -7.27
CA ASN A 314 27.07 -0.17 -7.45
C ASN A 314 26.44 -1.48 -7.92
N LYS A 315 25.69 -1.44 -9.02
CA LYS A 315 25.07 -2.65 -9.60
C LYS A 315 25.99 -3.24 -10.67
N THR A 316 26.28 -4.53 -10.52
CA THR A 316 27.01 -5.32 -11.51
C THR A 316 26.01 -6.07 -12.40
N THR A 317 26.29 -6.13 -13.71
CA THR A 317 25.49 -6.93 -14.64
C THR A 317 26.01 -8.35 -14.69
N TYR A 318 25.10 -9.31 -14.60
CA TYR A 318 25.34 -10.74 -14.80
C TYR A 318 24.33 -11.29 -15.79
N TYR A 319 24.67 -12.40 -16.46
CA TYR A 319 23.77 -13.09 -17.37
C TYR A 319 23.51 -14.51 -16.85
N VAL A 320 22.23 -14.87 -16.68
CA VAL A 320 21.78 -16.20 -16.25
C VAL A 320 21.47 -17.04 -17.49
N THR A 321 21.98 -18.27 -17.56
CA THR A 321 21.76 -19.24 -18.63
C THR A 321 20.43 -19.99 -18.47
N ASN A 322 20.07 -20.84 -19.41
CA ASN A 322 18.87 -21.70 -19.34
C ASN A 322 18.86 -22.60 -18.10
N ASN A 323 20.05 -22.98 -17.59
CA ASN A 323 20.18 -23.85 -16.41
C ASN A 323 20.15 -23.09 -15.09
N GLY A 324 19.85 -21.79 -15.10
CA GLY A 324 19.80 -20.95 -13.91
C GLY A 324 21.17 -20.50 -13.39
N ASN A 325 22.27 -20.89 -14.04
CA ASN A 325 23.62 -20.54 -13.62
C ASN A 325 24.11 -19.23 -14.24
N ILE A 326 25.00 -18.53 -13.55
CA ILE A 326 25.71 -17.37 -14.10
C ILE A 326 26.58 -17.83 -15.26
N LYS A 327 26.42 -17.22 -16.45
CA LYS A 327 27.35 -17.41 -17.56
C LYS A 327 28.73 -16.88 -17.17
N LYS A 328 29.76 -17.69 -17.39
CA LYS A 328 31.17 -17.32 -17.22
C LYS A 328 31.86 -17.37 -18.59
N ASN A 329 32.80 -16.48 -18.78
CA ASN A 329 33.61 -16.34 -20.01
C ASN A 329 32.78 -16.15 -21.29
N GLY A 330 33.37 -15.50 -22.27
CA GLY A 330 32.75 -15.26 -23.57
C GLY A 330 31.94 -14.00 -23.68
N THR A 331 30.91 -14.03 -24.52
CA THR A 331 30.09 -12.84 -24.79
C THR A 331 28.60 -13.11 -24.70
N VAL A 332 27.82 -12.06 -24.39
CA VAL A 332 26.35 -12.05 -24.42
C VAL A 332 25.85 -10.77 -25.06
N THR A 333 24.67 -10.81 -25.64
CA THR A 333 24.00 -9.62 -26.16
C THR A 333 22.77 -9.34 -25.30
N VAL A 334 22.65 -8.12 -24.78
CA VAL A 334 21.54 -7.66 -23.94
C VAL A 334 20.99 -6.41 -24.58
N ASN A 335 19.74 -6.46 -25.03
CA ASN A 335 19.07 -5.35 -25.72
C ASN A 335 19.91 -4.75 -26.85
N GLY A 336 20.44 -5.61 -27.74
CA GLY A 336 21.29 -5.20 -28.85
C GLY A 336 22.74 -4.80 -28.53
N VAL A 337 23.06 -4.67 -27.23
CA VAL A 337 24.39 -4.29 -26.77
C VAL A 337 25.21 -5.54 -26.42
N LYS A 338 26.43 -5.64 -26.99
CA LYS A 338 27.37 -6.74 -26.72
C LYS A 338 28.12 -6.48 -25.40
N TYR A 339 28.23 -7.52 -24.57
CA TYR A 339 28.99 -7.55 -23.36
C TYR A 339 30.01 -8.67 -23.39
N THR A 340 31.21 -8.44 -22.88
CA THR A 340 32.15 -9.49 -22.48
C THR A 340 31.79 -9.97 -21.09
N VAL A 341 31.92 -11.27 -20.85
CA VAL A 341 31.69 -11.92 -19.56
C VAL A 341 33.01 -12.51 -19.10
N ASP A 342 33.46 -12.10 -17.91
CA ASP A 342 34.69 -12.58 -17.32
C ASP A 342 34.51 -13.95 -16.60
N ALA A 343 35.59 -14.47 -16.02
CA ALA A 343 35.58 -15.74 -15.27
C ALA A 343 34.73 -15.67 -13.99
N SER A 344 34.47 -14.48 -13.45
CA SER A 344 33.58 -14.25 -12.30
C SER A 344 32.11 -14.15 -12.72
N GLY A 345 31.82 -14.10 -14.03
CA GLY A 345 30.50 -13.93 -14.61
C GLY A 345 30.05 -12.47 -14.71
N LYS A 346 30.91 -11.51 -14.40
CA LYS A 346 30.61 -10.07 -14.54
C LYS A 346 30.57 -9.68 -16.00
N CYS A 347 29.48 -9.05 -16.42
CA CYS A 347 29.30 -8.53 -17.77
C CYS A 347 29.79 -7.09 -17.86
N THR A 348 30.74 -6.83 -18.77
CA THR A 348 31.26 -5.48 -19.09
C THR A 348 30.84 -5.13 -20.52
N LYS A 349 30.25 -3.95 -20.69
CA LYS A 349 29.83 -3.46 -22.00
C LYS A 349 31.05 -3.36 -22.93
N VAL A 350 30.98 -3.93 -24.11
CA VAL A 350 31.97 -3.75 -25.16
C VAL A 350 31.77 -2.35 -25.74
N THR A 351 32.59 -1.40 -25.30
CA THR A 351 32.77 -0.13 -26.00
C THR A 351 33.66 -0.41 -27.19
N LYS A 352 33.26 -0.09 -28.42
CA LYS A 352 34.18 0.00 -29.53
C LYS A 352 35.11 1.20 -29.24
N ASN A 353 36.18 0.98 -28.49
CA ASN A 353 37.31 1.88 -28.55
C ASN A 353 37.98 1.60 -29.90
N GLY A 354 37.95 2.58 -30.73
CA GLY A 354 38.81 2.63 -31.88
C GLY A 354 40.27 2.60 -31.43
N SER A 355 41.06 1.96 -32.28
CA SER A 355 42.52 2.04 -32.34
C SER A 355 43.29 1.08 -31.44
N GLY A 356 43.62 -0.06 -32.02
CA GLY A 356 44.94 -0.63 -31.81
C GLY A 356 45.89 0.09 -32.74
N ASN A 357 46.92 0.67 -32.20
CA ASN A 357 48.07 1.16 -32.92
C ASN A 357 48.68 0.04 -33.80
N SER A 358 48.84 0.31 -35.06
CA SER A 358 49.89 -0.29 -35.89
C SER A 358 50.54 0.86 -36.63
N ASP A 359 51.82 1.05 -36.41
CA ASP A 359 52.70 1.96 -37.09
C ASP A 359 52.59 1.75 -38.61
N GLY A 360 52.63 2.86 -39.35
CA GLY A 360 52.70 2.84 -40.83
C GLY A 360 52.58 4.24 -41.39
N SER A 361 53.75 4.90 -41.48
CA SER A 361 54.09 6.07 -42.25
C SER A 361 53.19 6.40 -43.45
N GLY A 362 52.83 7.65 -43.58
CA GLY A 362 52.92 8.39 -44.84
C GLY A 362 51.60 8.69 -45.55
N THR A 363 51.46 9.94 -45.78
CA THR A 363 50.88 10.72 -46.88
C THR A 363 49.57 11.43 -46.58
N ASN A 364 49.73 12.77 -46.55
CA ASN A 364 48.66 13.73 -46.77
C ASN A 364 47.81 13.39 -48.01
N GLY A 365 46.56 13.19 -47.84
CA GLY A 365 45.58 13.16 -48.87
C GLY A 365 44.33 13.89 -48.39
N ASN A 366 44.14 15.11 -48.87
CA ASN A 366 42.86 15.78 -48.89
C ASN A 366 41.84 14.86 -49.56
N GLN A 367 41.03 14.18 -48.78
CA GLN A 367 39.81 13.57 -49.36
C GLN A 367 38.74 14.64 -49.40
N GLU A 368 38.52 15.16 -50.59
CA GLU A 368 37.28 15.83 -50.94
C GLU A 368 36.11 15.00 -50.45
N GLN A 369 35.32 15.61 -49.59
CA GLN A 369 34.04 15.06 -49.12
C GLN A 369 33.09 14.98 -50.30
N GLN A 370 33.04 13.82 -50.95
CA GLN A 370 32.07 13.56 -52.03
C GLN A 370 30.67 13.79 -51.43
N SER A 371 30.00 14.85 -51.89
CA SER A 371 28.62 15.15 -51.58
C SER A 371 27.72 14.03 -52.07
N HIS A 372 27.17 13.23 -51.21
CA HIS A 372 26.17 12.22 -51.53
C HIS A 372 24.81 12.62 -50.97
N VAL A 373 23.75 12.15 -51.61
CA VAL A 373 22.39 12.23 -51.03
C VAL A 373 22.25 11.09 -50.05
N CYS A 374 21.93 11.44 -48.78
CA CYS A 374 21.76 10.43 -47.73
C CYS A 374 20.60 9.47 -48.07
N LYS A 375 20.87 8.18 -47.99
CA LYS A 375 19.87 7.11 -48.07
C LYS A 375 19.54 6.67 -46.63
N TRP A 376 18.40 7.09 -46.12
CA TRP A 376 18.00 6.94 -44.72
C TRP A 376 17.28 5.61 -44.48
N LYS A 377 17.86 4.75 -43.66
CA LYS A 377 17.25 3.49 -43.20
C LYS A 377 16.78 3.63 -41.77
N LEU A 378 15.52 3.27 -41.52
CA LEU A 378 14.93 3.28 -40.18
C LEU A 378 15.71 2.35 -39.26
N VAL A 379 16.07 2.83 -38.08
CA VAL A 379 16.73 2.05 -37.03
C VAL A 379 15.69 1.20 -36.33
N MET A 380 15.79 -0.12 -36.49
CA MET A 380 14.91 -1.10 -35.88
C MET A 380 15.51 -1.68 -34.59
N ASN A 381 14.67 -2.04 -33.63
CA ASN A 381 15.06 -2.85 -32.48
C ASN A 381 15.16 -4.35 -32.87
N SER A 382 15.57 -5.19 -31.94
CA SER A 382 15.68 -6.64 -32.10
C SER A 382 14.37 -7.36 -32.43
N SER A 383 13.23 -6.69 -32.26
CA SER A 383 11.88 -7.20 -32.56
C SER A 383 11.35 -6.65 -33.89
N LEU A 384 12.23 -6.14 -34.75
CA LEU A 384 11.90 -5.50 -36.03
C LEU A 384 10.88 -4.35 -35.91
N SER A 385 10.89 -3.67 -34.78
CA SER A 385 10.05 -2.49 -34.55
C SER A 385 10.91 -1.23 -34.54
N PRO A 386 10.40 -0.07 -35.01
CA PRO A 386 11.13 1.20 -34.97
C PRO A 386 11.62 1.56 -33.56
N VAL A 387 12.86 2.02 -33.48
CA VAL A 387 13.39 2.56 -32.23
C VAL A 387 12.77 3.94 -31.99
N LYS A 388 11.86 4.02 -31.02
CA LYS A 388 11.18 5.25 -30.63
C LYS A 388 11.89 5.84 -29.42
N THR A 389 12.27 7.10 -29.50
CA THR A 389 12.80 7.89 -28.38
C THR A 389 11.86 9.05 -28.07
N ASN A 390 11.99 9.67 -26.92
CA ASN A 390 11.15 10.78 -26.48
C ASN A 390 9.64 10.49 -26.58
N TYR A 391 9.25 9.23 -26.42
CA TYR A 391 7.86 8.80 -26.55
C TYR A 391 6.98 9.47 -25.48
N LYS A 392 5.91 10.13 -25.92
CA LYS A 392 4.89 10.73 -25.08
C LYS A 392 3.51 10.25 -25.48
N GLU A 393 2.71 9.94 -24.50
CA GLU A 393 1.28 9.65 -24.66
C GLU A 393 0.47 10.87 -24.19
N HIS A 394 -0.48 11.29 -25.01
CA HIS A 394 -1.45 12.30 -24.69
C HIS A 394 -2.79 11.61 -24.39
N ALA A 395 -3.22 11.73 -23.16
CA ALA A 395 -4.47 11.12 -22.73
C ALA A 395 -5.66 11.73 -23.45
N ALA A 396 -6.70 10.93 -23.66
CA ALA A 396 -7.96 11.41 -24.18
C ALA A 396 -8.51 12.59 -23.34
N VAL A 397 -8.94 13.62 -24.01
CA VAL A 397 -9.66 14.74 -23.35
C VAL A 397 -11.11 14.34 -23.16
N THR A 398 -11.58 14.45 -21.94
CA THR A 398 -12.94 14.06 -21.59
C THR A 398 -13.72 15.24 -21.02
N LYS A 399 -15.01 15.32 -21.35
CA LYS A 399 -15.97 16.23 -20.74
C LYS A 399 -16.85 15.43 -19.77
N THR A 400 -17.03 15.95 -18.57
CA THR A 400 -17.97 15.36 -17.61
C THR A 400 -19.39 15.80 -17.94
N VAL A 401 -20.29 14.82 -18.10
CA VAL A 401 -21.73 15.05 -18.29
C VAL A 401 -22.49 14.23 -17.26
N ASN A 402 -23.48 14.85 -16.63
CA ASN A 402 -24.34 14.15 -15.68
C ASN A 402 -25.35 13.29 -16.47
N LYS A 403 -25.28 11.97 -16.33
CA LYS A 403 -26.19 11.02 -16.99
C LYS A 403 -26.93 10.18 -15.98
N LYS A 404 -28.20 9.94 -16.25
CA LYS A 404 -28.98 8.95 -15.51
C LYS A 404 -28.43 7.56 -15.81
N ILE A 405 -28.00 6.85 -14.76
CA ILE A 405 -27.39 5.52 -14.85
C ILE A 405 -28.32 4.41 -14.34
N ARG A 406 -29.35 4.76 -13.59
CA ARG A 406 -30.41 3.85 -13.15
C ARG A 406 -31.71 4.63 -12.99
N ASP A 407 -32.80 4.02 -13.42
CA ASP A 407 -34.14 4.55 -13.17
C ASP A 407 -34.55 4.36 -11.70
N ALA A 408 -35.46 5.18 -11.24
CA ALA A 408 -36.13 4.95 -9.96
C ALA A 408 -36.89 3.62 -10.01
N TYR A 409 -36.90 2.89 -8.90
CA TYR A 409 -37.66 1.64 -8.77
C TYR A 409 -38.06 1.41 -7.31
N ASP A 410 -39.09 0.62 -7.13
CA ASP A 410 -39.56 0.20 -5.82
C ASP A 410 -39.08 -1.21 -5.53
N GLU A 411 -38.49 -1.41 -4.38
CA GLU A 411 -38.07 -2.70 -3.85
C GLU A 411 -39.10 -3.18 -2.84
N THR A 412 -39.67 -4.32 -3.12
CA THR A 412 -40.65 -4.96 -2.21
C THR A 412 -39.90 -5.75 -1.13
N VAL A 413 -40.14 -5.41 0.13
CA VAL A 413 -39.59 -6.11 1.28
C VAL A 413 -40.66 -7.10 1.79
N TYR A 414 -40.29 -8.36 1.81
CA TYR A 414 -41.11 -9.42 2.35
C TYR A 414 -40.78 -9.70 3.82
N SER A 415 -41.75 -10.27 4.55
CA SER A 415 -41.55 -10.72 5.93
C SER A 415 -40.41 -11.77 6.01
N GLU A 416 -39.61 -11.72 7.09
CA GLU A 416 -38.53 -12.71 7.32
C GLU A 416 -39.06 -14.11 7.67
N HIS A 417 -40.31 -14.20 8.11
CA HIS A 417 -41.03 -15.43 8.39
C HIS A 417 -42.47 -15.35 7.81
N GLU A 418 -43.15 -16.48 7.70
CA GLU A 418 -44.52 -16.54 7.23
C GLU A 418 -45.47 -15.97 8.31
N TRP A 419 -46.41 -15.14 7.87
CA TRP A 419 -47.46 -14.59 8.69
C TRP A 419 -48.74 -15.42 8.59
N PHE A 420 -49.58 -15.34 9.61
CA PHE A 420 -50.87 -16.03 9.66
C PHE A 420 -51.93 -15.26 8.86
N CYS A 421 -52.42 -15.84 7.79
CA CYS A 421 -53.43 -15.25 6.92
C CYS A 421 -54.80 -15.84 7.20
N CYS A 422 -55.81 -14.98 7.34
CA CYS A 422 -57.17 -15.41 7.67
C CYS A 422 -57.90 -15.95 6.45
N ASN A 423 -58.29 -17.24 6.47
CA ASN A 423 -59.06 -17.85 5.38
C ASN A 423 -60.47 -17.27 5.23
N GLY A 424 -61.06 -16.69 6.27
CA GLY A 424 -62.32 -15.95 6.22
C GLY A 424 -62.21 -14.72 5.35
N CYS A 425 -61.14 -13.92 5.57
CA CYS A 425 -60.85 -12.73 4.77
C CYS A 425 -60.62 -13.08 3.29
N SER A 426 -59.88 -14.17 3.01
CA SER A 426 -59.67 -14.62 1.62
C SER A 426 -60.98 -15.02 0.94
N LYS A 427 -61.95 -15.58 1.66
CA LYS A 427 -63.32 -15.88 1.14
C LYS A 427 -64.12 -14.62 0.87
N ASP A 428 -63.87 -13.56 1.65
CA ASP A 428 -64.49 -12.25 1.46
C ASP A 428 -63.80 -11.41 0.35
N GLY A 429 -62.82 -11.99 -0.34
CA GLY A 429 -62.14 -11.39 -1.48
C GLY A 429 -60.90 -10.54 -1.14
N LEU A 430 -60.47 -10.53 0.12
CA LEU A 430 -59.23 -9.89 0.53
C LEU A 430 -58.02 -10.78 0.17
N LYS A 431 -56.90 -10.14 -0.20
CA LYS A 431 -55.64 -10.83 -0.44
C LYS A 431 -54.92 -11.09 0.89
N ASP A 432 -54.05 -12.09 0.93
CA ASP A 432 -53.27 -12.42 2.11
C ASP A 432 -52.50 -11.19 2.63
N GLN A 433 -52.02 -10.35 1.74
CA GLN A 433 -51.38 -9.08 2.06
C GLN A 433 -52.25 -8.14 2.92
N ASP A 434 -53.57 -8.17 2.75
CA ASP A 434 -54.50 -7.21 3.36
C ASP A 434 -55.10 -7.77 4.68
N CYS A 435 -54.86 -9.06 4.97
CA CYS A 435 -55.46 -9.75 6.12
C CYS A 435 -54.52 -10.81 6.69
N SER A 436 -53.35 -10.34 7.11
CA SER A 436 -52.28 -11.15 7.70
C SER A 436 -51.84 -10.60 9.06
N TYR A 437 -51.39 -11.48 9.93
CA TYR A 437 -51.04 -11.22 11.31
C TYR A 437 -49.71 -11.87 11.63
N GLU A 438 -48.88 -11.20 12.35
CA GLU A 438 -47.54 -11.69 12.70
C GLU A 438 -47.62 -12.84 13.70
N THR A 439 -48.57 -12.77 14.61
CA THR A 439 -48.81 -13.80 15.64
C THR A 439 -50.14 -14.50 15.48
N TYR A 440 -50.22 -15.72 15.99
CA TYR A 440 -51.46 -16.47 16.01
C TYR A 440 -52.51 -15.83 16.93
N GLU A 441 -52.11 -15.19 18.02
CA GLU A 441 -52.97 -14.48 18.95
C GLU A 441 -53.71 -13.32 18.27
N GLU A 442 -53.01 -12.52 17.47
CA GLU A 442 -53.60 -11.43 16.67
C GLU A 442 -54.62 -11.94 15.66
N LEU A 443 -54.34 -13.11 15.01
CA LEU A 443 -55.29 -13.77 14.14
C LEU A 443 -56.54 -14.22 14.90
N GLU A 444 -56.40 -14.82 16.07
CA GLU A 444 -57.54 -15.22 16.90
C GLU A 444 -58.40 -14.04 17.34
N GLU A 445 -57.77 -12.92 17.75
CA GLU A 445 -58.46 -11.68 18.07
C GLU A 445 -59.24 -11.14 16.89
N HIS A 446 -58.65 -11.12 15.69
CA HIS A 446 -59.33 -10.73 14.47
C HIS A 446 -60.53 -11.65 14.17
N GLN A 447 -60.34 -12.99 14.25
CA GLN A 447 -61.41 -13.94 14.02
C GLN A 447 -62.56 -13.81 15.06
N ALA A 448 -62.25 -13.49 16.29
CA ALA A 448 -63.23 -13.21 17.34
C ALA A 448 -64.00 -11.91 17.06
N ALA A 449 -63.28 -10.85 16.62
CA ALA A 449 -63.88 -9.55 16.28
C ALA A 449 -64.85 -9.62 15.10
N THR A 450 -64.71 -10.61 14.19
CA THR A 450 -65.61 -10.83 13.04
C THR A 450 -66.85 -11.63 13.40
N ALA A 451 -67.02 -12.08 14.66
CA ALA A 451 -68.14 -12.87 15.09
C ALA A 451 -69.45 -12.06 15.05
N ILE A 452 -70.45 -12.58 14.32
CA ILE A 452 -71.80 -12.03 14.25
C ILE A 452 -72.77 -13.03 14.92
N TYR A 453 -73.53 -12.50 15.87
CA TYR A 453 -74.51 -13.28 16.61
C TYR A 453 -75.96 -12.93 16.17
N ASP A 454 -76.86 -13.83 16.27
CA ASP A 454 -78.32 -13.61 16.05
C ASP A 454 -78.97 -12.97 17.29
N GLU A 455 -80.22 -12.62 17.23
CA GLU A 455 -81.04 -12.04 18.28
C GLU A 455 -81.15 -12.90 19.55
N ASN A 456 -80.82 -14.20 19.44
CA ASN A 456 -80.84 -15.17 20.55
C ASN A 456 -79.40 -15.41 21.11
N GLY A 457 -78.39 -14.63 20.69
CA GLY A 457 -77.01 -14.77 21.10
C GLY A 457 -76.30 -15.99 20.48
N LYS A 458 -76.84 -16.62 19.46
CA LYS A 458 -76.20 -17.73 18.76
C LYS A 458 -75.31 -17.23 17.64
N LEU A 459 -74.07 -17.77 17.59
CA LEU A 459 -73.08 -17.40 16.57
C LEU A 459 -73.66 -17.71 15.17
N LYS A 460 -73.85 -16.71 14.34
CA LYS A 460 -74.30 -16.77 12.96
C LYS A 460 -73.20 -16.90 11.96
N TYR A 461 -72.07 -16.12 12.18
CA TYR A 461 -70.93 -16.10 11.30
C TYR A 461 -69.70 -15.64 12.08
N LYS A 462 -68.54 -16.15 11.77
CA LYS A 462 -67.23 -15.59 12.10
C LYS A 462 -66.20 -16.03 11.07
N HIS A 463 -65.15 -15.28 10.90
CA HIS A 463 -64.00 -15.76 10.15
C HIS A 463 -63.39 -16.97 10.85
N GLY A 464 -62.90 -17.92 10.07
CA GLY A 464 -62.27 -19.13 10.60
C GLY A 464 -61.31 -19.76 9.61
N GLY A 465 -60.40 -20.55 10.16
CA GLY A 465 -59.31 -21.16 9.43
C GLY A 465 -58.21 -20.15 9.08
N TRP A 466 -57.06 -20.67 8.84
CA TRP A 466 -55.91 -19.89 8.49
C TRP A 466 -54.94 -20.70 7.64
N HIS A 467 -53.99 -19.99 6.99
CA HIS A 467 -52.82 -20.53 6.34
C HIS A 467 -51.68 -19.56 6.58
N THR A 468 -50.44 -19.96 6.26
CA THR A 468 -49.28 -19.07 6.34
C THR A 468 -48.87 -18.60 4.96
N ALA A 469 -48.41 -17.35 4.87
CA ALA A 469 -47.84 -16.77 3.66
C ALA A 469 -46.77 -15.72 3.99
N THR A 470 -45.83 -15.58 3.09
CA THR A 470 -44.90 -14.45 3.13
C THR A 470 -45.64 -13.21 2.62
N VAL A 471 -45.66 -12.15 3.42
CA VAL A 471 -46.37 -10.91 3.10
C VAL A 471 -45.38 -9.74 2.88
N ILE A 472 -45.85 -8.73 2.17
CA ILE A 472 -45.06 -7.50 1.97
C ILE A 472 -45.19 -6.68 3.24
N VAL A 473 -44.06 -6.44 3.90
CA VAL A 473 -43.98 -5.63 5.14
C VAL A 473 -43.56 -4.20 4.90
N ASP A 474 -42.89 -3.93 3.76
CA ASP A 474 -42.46 -2.59 3.40
C ASP A 474 -42.25 -2.49 1.88
N THR A 475 -42.20 -1.26 1.38
CA THR A 475 -41.80 -0.95 0.01
C THR A 475 -40.81 0.18 0.05
N ILE A 476 -39.55 -0.12 -0.29
CA ILE A 476 -38.47 0.86 -0.29
C ILE A 476 -38.40 1.52 -1.66
N HIS A 477 -38.66 2.82 -1.71
CA HIS A 477 -38.47 3.58 -2.94
C HIS A 477 -37.01 3.95 -3.14
N HIS A 478 -36.46 3.57 -4.28
CA HIS A 478 -35.11 3.95 -4.69
C HIS A 478 -35.18 4.99 -5.79
N ASP A 479 -34.62 6.17 -5.52
CA ASP A 479 -34.55 7.25 -6.49
C ASP A 479 -33.70 6.90 -7.71
N ALA A 480 -33.96 7.58 -8.82
CA ALA A 480 -33.11 7.52 -10.01
C ALA A 480 -31.70 7.98 -9.67
N VAL A 481 -30.70 7.18 -10.05
CA VAL A 481 -29.29 7.50 -9.80
C VAL A 481 -28.69 8.19 -11.01
N TYR A 482 -28.09 9.33 -10.78
CA TYR A 482 -27.33 10.07 -11.76
C TYR A 482 -25.85 9.99 -11.41
N ALA A 483 -25.00 9.91 -12.39
CA ALA A 483 -23.56 9.95 -12.21
C ALA A 483 -22.89 10.84 -13.26
N ASP A 484 -21.80 11.42 -12.84
CA ASP A 484 -20.93 12.15 -13.75
C ASP A 484 -20.16 11.17 -14.61
N VAL A 485 -20.52 11.12 -15.89
CA VAL A 485 -19.89 10.25 -16.90
C VAL A 485 -18.97 11.11 -17.75
N LYS A 486 -17.74 10.63 -17.94
CA LYS A 486 -16.79 11.29 -18.83
C LYS A 486 -17.00 10.83 -20.26
N GLU A 487 -17.34 11.75 -21.13
CA GLU A 487 -17.38 11.54 -22.58
C GLU A 487 -16.06 11.96 -23.21
N VAL A 488 -15.52 11.12 -24.06
CA VAL A 488 -14.27 11.41 -24.78
C VAL A 488 -14.57 12.42 -25.88
N VAL A 489 -14.00 13.62 -25.76
CA VAL A 489 -14.08 14.70 -26.77
C VAL A 489 -12.87 14.71 -27.70
N GLU A 490 -11.72 14.23 -27.23
CA GLU A 490 -10.53 13.99 -28.05
C GLU A 490 -9.96 12.64 -27.66
N LYS A 491 -9.68 11.79 -28.64
CA LYS A 491 -9.08 10.46 -28.41
C LYS A 491 -7.63 10.63 -27.96
N GLU A 492 -7.11 9.65 -27.24
CA GLU A 492 -5.69 9.55 -26.91
C GLU A 492 -4.84 9.50 -28.18
N TRP A 493 -3.68 10.13 -28.13
CA TRP A 493 -2.72 10.14 -29.22
C TRP A 493 -1.30 10.11 -28.66
N SER A 494 -0.31 9.82 -29.51
CA SER A 494 1.08 9.71 -29.09
C SER A 494 2.03 10.41 -30.04
N GLU A 495 3.16 10.84 -29.50
CA GLU A 495 4.26 11.40 -30.25
C GLU A 495 5.60 10.75 -29.84
N TRP A 496 6.53 10.67 -30.75
CA TRP A 496 7.86 10.13 -30.49
C TRP A 496 8.84 10.58 -31.55
N ASP A 497 10.14 10.44 -31.28
CA ASP A 497 11.18 10.61 -32.25
C ASP A 497 11.62 9.25 -32.82
N GLN A 498 11.69 9.14 -34.14
CA GLN A 498 12.21 8.00 -34.86
C GLN A 498 13.60 8.30 -35.39
N THR A 499 14.51 7.33 -35.30
CA THR A 499 15.90 7.48 -35.69
C THR A 499 16.13 6.72 -37.00
N TYR A 500 16.75 7.40 -37.94
CA TYR A 500 17.22 6.83 -39.20
C TYR A 500 18.74 6.93 -39.28
N LYS A 501 19.37 5.98 -39.96
CA LYS A 501 20.80 5.98 -40.20
C LYS A 501 21.05 5.98 -41.70
N CYS A 502 21.93 6.88 -42.16
CA CYS A 502 22.35 6.86 -43.58
C CYS A 502 23.15 5.59 -43.86
N THR A 503 22.77 4.89 -44.92
CA THR A 503 23.43 3.63 -45.34
C THR A 503 24.80 3.87 -45.97
N VAL A 504 25.12 5.11 -46.33
CA VAL A 504 26.37 5.48 -47.02
C VAL A 504 27.39 6.08 -46.03
N CYS A 505 27.02 7.18 -45.31
CA CYS A 505 27.97 7.86 -44.43
C CYS A 505 27.80 7.47 -42.93
N GLY A 506 26.71 6.78 -42.58
CA GLY A 506 26.44 6.43 -41.20
C GLY A 506 25.83 7.54 -40.35
N ASP A 507 25.59 8.72 -40.89
CA ASP A 507 24.94 9.83 -40.23
C ASP A 507 23.58 9.43 -39.66
N ILE A 508 23.15 10.14 -38.63
CA ILE A 508 21.86 9.90 -37.95
C ILE A 508 20.92 11.06 -38.24
N MET A 509 19.70 10.71 -38.65
CA MET A 509 18.59 11.64 -38.80
C MET A 509 17.51 11.25 -37.79
N THR A 510 16.87 12.25 -37.19
CA THR A 510 15.73 12.06 -36.28
C THR A 510 14.51 12.74 -36.87
N GLU A 511 13.40 12.05 -36.89
CA GLU A 511 12.10 12.59 -37.29
C GLU A 511 11.16 12.58 -36.07
N HIS A 512 10.41 13.66 -35.92
CA HIS A 512 9.32 13.72 -34.97
C HIS A 512 8.05 13.16 -35.61
N VAL A 513 7.44 12.18 -34.96
CA VAL A 513 6.25 11.48 -35.44
C VAL A 513 5.10 11.71 -34.47
N VAL A 514 3.97 12.17 -34.99
CA VAL A 514 2.71 12.32 -34.25
C VAL A 514 1.70 11.31 -34.80
N ASN A 515 1.16 10.46 -33.93
CA ASN A 515 0.06 9.55 -34.26
C ASN A 515 -1.24 10.11 -33.67
N LYS A 516 -1.97 10.86 -34.48
CA LYS A 516 -3.24 11.48 -34.09
C LYS A 516 -4.35 11.00 -35.02
N ASN A 517 -5.47 10.56 -34.45
CA ASN A 517 -6.63 10.03 -35.19
C ASN A 517 -6.33 8.82 -36.10
N GLY A 518 -5.30 8.05 -35.80
CA GLY A 518 -4.87 6.92 -36.65
C GLY A 518 -3.97 7.31 -37.80
N GLU A 519 -3.57 8.58 -37.89
CA GLU A 519 -2.65 9.10 -38.90
C GLU A 519 -1.26 9.32 -38.31
N LEU A 520 -0.22 8.94 -39.03
CA LEU A 520 1.17 9.24 -38.72
C LEU A 520 1.61 10.49 -39.49
N ILE A 521 2.03 11.50 -38.74
CA ILE A 521 2.54 12.76 -39.29
C ILE A 521 4.03 12.81 -38.97
N TYR A 522 4.86 12.90 -39.99
CA TYR A 522 6.32 12.98 -39.88
C TYR A 522 6.81 14.39 -40.07
N THR A 523 7.74 14.82 -39.22
CA THR A 523 8.44 16.09 -39.36
C THR A 523 9.94 15.82 -39.46
N PRO A 524 10.48 15.69 -40.67
CA PRO A 524 11.87 15.35 -40.87
C PRO A 524 12.81 16.51 -40.51
N ASN A 525 13.94 16.19 -39.88
CA ASN A 525 14.98 17.17 -39.55
C ASN A 525 15.98 17.40 -40.70
N LYS A 526 16.09 16.45 -41.63
CA LYS A 526 16.98 16.51 -42.81
C LYS A 526 16.28 15.97 -44.05
N SER A 527 16.66 16.49 -45.22
CA SER A 527 16.20 15.92 -46.50
C SER A 527 17.04 14.69 -46.89
N GLY A 528 16.43 13.77 -47.62
CA GLY A 528 17.09 12.55 -48.10
C GLY A 528 16.09 11.58 -48.73
N VAL A 529 16.56 10.38 -49.05
CA VAL A 529 15.74 9.29 -49.56
C VAL A 529 15.60 8.22 -48.49
N LEU A 530 14.35 7.82 -48.20
CA LEU A 530 14.09 6.68 -47.33
C LEU A 530 14.35 5.38 -48.10
N VAL A 531 14.92 4.40 -47.42
CA VAL A 531 15.08 3.05 -47.96
C VAL A 531 14.44 2.01 -47.03
N ASP A 532 13.88 0.96 -47.59
CA ASP A 532 13.32 -0.15 -46.85
C ASP A 532 14.42 -1.06 -46.25
N ILE A 533 14.01 -2.15 -45.61
CA ILE A 533 14.94 -3.11 -45.00
C ILE A 533 15.87 -3.76 -46.02
N ASN A 534 15.44 -3.85 -47.29
CA ASN A 534 16.19 -4.44 -48.39
C ASN A 534 17.05 -3.40 -49.13
N GLY A 535 16.94 -2.12 -48.78
CA GLY A 535 17.67 -1.03 -49.40
C GLY A 535 16.97 -0.41 -50.62
N ASN A 536 15.71 -0.78 -50.91
CA ASN A 536 14.93 -0.18 -51.98
C ASN A 536 14.47 1.23 -51.57
N GLU A 537 14.52 2.16 -52.54
CA GLU A 537 14.11 3.54 -52.30
C GLU A 537 12.59 3.63 -52.10
N GLN A 538 12.21 4.35 -51.07
CA GLN A 538 10.84 4.76 -50.74
C GLN A 538 10.65 6.24 -51.11
N ASP A 539 9.47 6.78 -50.91
CA ASP A 539 9.19 8.19 -51.15
C ASP A 539 10.14 9.12 -50.39
N LYS A 540 10.45 10.27 -50.98
CA LYS A 540 11.27 11.30 -50.34
C LYS A 540 10.57 11.82 -49.06
N VAL A 541 11.35 11.86 -48.00
CA VAL A 541 10.89 12.53 -46.76
C VAL A 541 10.79 14.03 -47.04
N THR A 542 9.58 14.53 -47.10
CA THR A 542 9.29 15.97 -47.22
C THR A 542 8.54 16.44 -45.98
N ALA A 543 8.88 17.62 -45.48
CA ALA A 543 8.19 18.19 -44.32
C ALA A 543 6.67 18.26 -44.56
N GLY A 544 5.87 17.71 -43.63
CA GLY A 544 4.42 17.80 -43.69
C GLY A 544 3.69 16.69 -44.47
N VAL A 545 4.38 15.61 -44.86
CA VAL A 545 3.71 14.46 -45.49
C VAL A 545 3.05 13.61 -44.41
N SER A 546 1.75 13.39 -44.52
CA SER A 546 0.99 12.44 -43.72
C SER A 546 1.05 11.06 -44.34
N TYR A 547 1.47 10.06 -43.57
CA TYR A 547 1.44 8.65 -44.01
C TYR A 547 0.29 7.96 -43.24
N LYS A 548 -0.58 7.28 -43.98
CA LYS A 548 -1.68 6.48 -43.40
C LYS A 548 -1.21 5.10 -42.96
#